data_3501f2f29e12a0dd8736cafb7557cc1f
#
_entry.id   3501f2f29e12a0dd8736cafb7557cc1f
#
_cell.length_a   1.000
_cell.length_b   1.000
_cell.length_c   1.000
_cell.angle_alpha   90.00
_cell.angle_beta   90.00
_cell.angle_gamma   90.00
#
_symmetry.space_group_name_H-M   'P 1'
#
loop_
_entity.id
_entity.type
_entity.pdbx_description
1 polymer ?
#
loop_
_entity_poly.entity_id
_entity_poly.type
_entity_poly.pdbx_seq_one_letter_code
_entity_poly.pdbx_strand_id
1 'polypeptide(L)'
;MNKEFLTDQVSNLLFRAGFSVSDRCYVRPRSFDLAARRGGVLLILKILSNIDGLNEKTAVEIRRLARYLSANPLLVGEKTRDHGLEGGVVYFRYGVPTVSFSTLADWIVEDIPPLVYAAHGGLYVKIDGRLLRKLRLDSGKSLGALASELSVSRRTVSKYEIESMDTTIDVAIRLEELFGQELIKPVEILEPAAPVSREGGRIDDKVLSHLADIGFDVFPTAQSPFNAITQKEDLVVLTGVGKFSSTMLKKARLMSSLSIVTKTFSAVIVDGESKVERVEETAVIESRELERIGKTSEFADLMSEKQDK
;
A
#
# COMPACT_ATOMS: atom_id res chain seq x y z
N MET A 1 6.22 21.04 -8.11
CA MET A 1 5.83 20.28 -9.33
C MET A 1 4.33 20.06 -9.34
N ASN A 2 3.65 19.94 -10.50
CA ASN A 2 2.21 19.64 -10.54
C ASN A 2 2.01 18.15 -10.20
N LYS A 3 0.97 17.81 -9.43
CA LYS A 3 0.61 16.42 -9.08
C LYS A 3 0.52 15.50 -10.31
N GLU A 4 0.00 15.99 -11.43
CA GLU A 4 -0.15 15.22 -12.66
C GLU A 4 1.21 14.78 -13.20
N PHE A 5 2.13 15.72 -13.29
CA PHE A 5 3.49 15.43 -13.73
C PHE A 5 4.21 14.43 -12.80
N LEU A 6 4.08 14.59 -11.47
CA LEU A 6 4.64 13.62 -10.53
C LEU A 6 4.03 12.24 -10.71
N THR A 7 2.72 12.16 -10.98
CA THR A 7 2.05 10.87 -11.22
C THR A 7 2.58 10.19 -12.48
N ASP A 8 2.81 10.96 -13.55
CA ASP A 8 3.34 10.44 -14.80
C ASP A 8 4.80 9.97 -14.62
N GLN A 9 5.62 10.72 -13.87
CA GLN A 9 6.98 10.31 -13.54
C GLN A 9 7.01 9.00 -12.74
N VAL A 10 6.18 8.87 -11.71
CA VAL A 10 6.10 7.65 -10.89
C VAL A 10 5.63 6.46 -11.73
N SER A 11 4.60 6.63 -12.55
CA SER A 11 4.10 5.60 -13.46
C SER A 11 5.18 5.12 -14.43
N ASN A 12 5.88 6.05 -15.08
CA ASN A 12 6.95 5.75 -16.00
C ASN A 12 8.15 5.07 -15.33
N LEU A 13 8.52 5.51 -14.12
CA LEU A 13 9.58 4.88 -13.32
C LEU A 13 9.25 3.41 -13.03
N LEU A 14 8.06 3.15 -12.51
CA LEU A 14 7.60 1.80 -12.18
C LEU A 14 7.53 0.90 -13.42
N PHE A 15 7.00 1.42 -14.53
CA PHE A 15 6.95 0.68 -15.79
C PHE A 15 8.36 0.31 -16.29
N ARG A 16 9.30 1.26 -16.32
CA ARG A 16 10.71 1.01 -16.71
C ARG A 16 11.41 0.04 -15.79
N ALA A 17 11.04 0.01 -14.51
CA ALA A 17 11.54 -0.95 -13.52
C ALA A 17 10.86 -2.33 -13.58
N GLY A 18 10.03 -2.59 -14.61
CA GLY A 18 9.41 -3.89 -14.85
C GLY A 18 8.16 -4.16 -14.04
N PHE A 19 7.52 -3.14 -13.48
CA PHE A 19 6.20 -3.28 -12.87
C PHE A 19 5.10 -3.24 -13.94
N SER A 20 4.11 -4.11 -13.79
CA SER A 20 2.79 -3.89 -14.40
C SER A 20 2.11 -2.77 -13.63
N VAL A 21 1.69 -1.71 -14.30
CA VAL A 21 1.09 -0.52 -13.68
C VAL A 21 -0.34 -0.38 -14.17
N SER A 22 -1.27 -0.12 -13.24
CA SER A 22 -2.67 0.12 -13.59
C SER A 22 -2.88 1.46 -14.25
N ASP A 23 -4.03 1.63 -14.89
CA ASP A 23 -4.52 2.93 -15.27
C ASP A 23 -4.64 3.84 -14.06
N ARG A 24 -4.47 5.14 -14.30
CA ARG A 24 -4.59 6.15 -13.27
C ARG A 24 -6.02 6.26 -12.76
N CYS A 25 -6.22 6.14 -11.45
CA CYS A 25 -7.52 6.34 -10.83
C CYS A 25 -7.91 7.83 -10.87
N TYR A 26 -8.82 8.19 -11.75
CA TYR A 26 -9.38 9.55 -11.86
C TYR A 26 -10.77 9.71 -11.22
N VAL A 27 -11.37 8.62 -10.77
CA VAL A 27 -12.69 8.64 -10.11
C VAL A 27 -12.56 9.23 -8.71
N ARG A 28 -13.41 10.18 -8.36
CA ARG A 28 -13.44 10.82 -7.03
C ARG A 28 -14.70 10.42 -6.27
N PRO A 29 -14.61 10.28 -4.93
CA PRO A 29 -13.42 10.34 -4.08
C PRO A 29 -12.50 9.15 -4.29
N ARG A 30 -11.17 9.33 -4.06
CA ARG A 30 -10.19 8.26 -4.28
C ARG A 30 -9.14 8.18 -3.17
N SER A 31 -8.92 6.98 -2.68
CA SER A 31 -7.86 6.72 -1.69
C SER A 31 -6.48 6.57 -2.33
N PHE A 32 -6.38 6.01 -3.54
CA PHE A 32 -5.13 5.77 -4.26
C PHE A 32 -5.14 6.40 -5.65
N ASP A 33 -4.00 6.48 -6.31
CA ASP A 33 -3.84 7.01 -7.65
C ASP A 33 -3.41 5.94 -8.67
N LEU A 34 -2.60 4.95 -8.27
CA LEU A 34 -2.11 3.85 -9.09
C LEU A 34 -2.00 2.56 -8.26
N ALA A 35 -2.07 1.41 -8.94
CA ALA A 35 -1.60 0.13 -8.44
C ALA A 35 -0.44 -0.35 -9.33
N ALA A 36 0.56 -1.02 -8.75
CA ALA A 36 1.70 -1.54 -9.50
C ALA A 36 2.19 -2.87 -8.92
N ARG A 37 2.50 -3.84 -9.78
CA ARG A 37 2.97 -5.18 -9.39
C ARG A 37 4.25 -5.58 -10.09
N ARG A 38 5.20 -6.11 -9.34
CA ARG A 38 6.39 -6.79 -9.86
C ARG A 38 6.64 -8.03 -9.00
N GLY A 39 6.55 -9.21 -9.62
CA GLY A 39 6.66 -10.47 -8.88
C GLY A 39 5.63 -10.61 -7.76
N GLY A 40 6.09 -10.87 -6.55
CA GLY A 40 5.25 -10.96 -5.33
C GLY A 40 4.87 -9.61 -4.72
N VAL A 41 5.49 -8.52 -5.17
CA VAL A 41 5.25 -7.18 -4.59
C VAL A 41 4.11 -6.50 -5.32
N LEU A 42 3.06 -6.13 -4.58
CA LEU A 42 1.97 -5.27 -5.02
C LEU A 42 1.99 -3.95 -4.23
N LEU A 43 2.01 -2.84 -4.93
CA LEU A 43 1.95 -1.50 -4.36
C LEU A 43 0.60 -0.85 -4.66
N ILE A 44 0.01 -0.21 -3.65
CA ILE A 44 -1.12 0.72 -3.81
C ILE A 44 -0.61 2.13 -3.52
N LEU A 45 -0.49 2.93 -4.57
CA LEU A 45 0.19 4.21 -4.50
C LEU A 45 -0.78 5.38 -4.40
N LYS A 46 -0.51 6.25 -3.43
CA LYS A 46 -1.06 7.61 -3.36
C LYS A 46 0.02 8.59 -3.79
N ILE A 47 -0.32 9.60 -4.60
CA ILE A 47 0.64 10.57 -5.09
C ILE A 47 0.15 11.97 -4.73
N LEU A 48 0.97 12.73 -4.01
CA LEU A 48 0.66 14.09 -3.56
C LEU A 48 1.91 14.96 -3.68
N SER A 49 1.80 16.15 -4.26
CA SER A 49 2.93 17.10 -4.25
C SER A 49 3.27 17.56 -2.83
N ASN A 50 2.26 17.73 -1.97
CA ASN A 50 2.43 18.00 -0.54
C ASN A 50 1.82 16.83 0.26
N ILE A 51 2.67 16.11 1.00
CA ILE A 51 2.27 14.91 1.75
C ILE A 51 1.33 15.20 2.91
N ASP A 52 1.31 16.44 3.43
CA ASP A 52 0.39 16.87 4.48
C ASP A 52 -1.06 17.02 3.97
N GLY A 53 -1.26 16.92 2.64
CA GLY A 53 -2.58 16.80 2.04
C GLY A 53 -3.24 15.42 2.19
N LEU A 54 -2.53 14.40 2.69
CA LEU A 54 -3.14 13.14 3.07
C LEU A 54 -3.90 13.33 4.38
N ASN A 55 -5.20 13.07 4.38
CA ASN A 55 -6.00 13.05 5.60
C ASN A 55 -6.14 11.62 6.15
N GLU A 56 -6.48 11.52 7.42
CA GLU A 56 -6.59 10.24 8.14
C GLU A 56 -7.62 9.30 7.49
N LYS A 57 -8.78 9.81 7.09
CA LYS A 57 -9.82 9.00 6.44
C LYS A 57 -9.30 8.33 5.17
N THR A 58 -8.57 9.05 4.32
CA THR A 58 -7.97 8.51 3.10
C THR A 58 -6.85 7.51 3.43
N ALA A 59 -6.04 7.78 4.47
CA ALA A 59 -4.99 6.86 4.91
C ALA A 59 -5.56 5.54 5.45
N VAL A 60 -6.66 5.59 6.19
CA VAL A 60 -7.37 4.37 6.65
C VAL A 60 -7.88 3.57 5.46
N GLU A 61 -8.51 4.23 4.48
CA GLU A 61 -9.03 3.55 3.28
C GLU A 61 -7.92 2.89 2.44
N ILE A 62 -6.79 3.58 2.22
CA ILE A 62 -5.69 2.99 1.44
C ILE A 62 -5.05 1.80 2.16
N ARG A 63 -4.93 1.86 3.50
CA ARG A 63 -4.40 0.76 4.32
C ARG A 63 -5.36 -0.44 4.34
N ARG A 64 -6.69 -0.20 4.40
CA ARG A 64 -7.71 -1.25 4.28
C ARG A 64 -7.63 -1.93 2.91
N LEU A 65 -7.62 -1.14 1.84
CA LEU A 65 -7.51 -1.64 0.48
C LEU A 65 -6.24 -2.49 0.30
N ALA A 66 -5.09 -1.97 0.75
CA ALA A 66 -3.83 -2.68 0.69
C ALA A 66 -3.90 -4.03 1.42
N ARG A 67 -4.51 -4.06 2.61
CA ARG A 67 -4.67 -5.30 3.37
C ARG A 67 -5.51 -6.34 2.63
N TYR A 68 -6.68 -5.95 2.08
CA TYR A 68 -7.56 -6.90 1.40
C TYR A 68 -6.97 -7.42 0.09
N LEU A 69 -6.10 -6.65 -0.54
CA LEU A 69 -5.39 -7.04 -1.76
C LEU A 69 -4.02 -7.66 -1.49
N SER A 70 -3.64 -7.89 -0.23
CA SER A 70 -2.28 -8.31 0.15
C SER A 70 -1.20 -7.43 -0.49
N ALA A 71 -1.43 -6.12 -0.46
CA ALA A 71 -0.60 -5.09 -1.06
C ALA A 71 0.08 -4.21 0.00
N ASN A 72 1.05 -3.42 -0.43
CA ASN A 72 1.76 -2.45 0.39
C ASN A 72 1.30 -1.04 0.03
N PRO A 73 0.75 -0.27 0.98
CA PRO A 73 0.39 1.11 0.74
C PRO A 73 1.63 1.99 0.72
N LEU A 74 1.73 2.89 -0.25
CA LEU A 74 2.86 3.81 -0.36
C LEU A 74 2.37 5.20 -0.78
N LEU A 75 2.81 6.24 -0.08
CA LEU A 75 2.63 7.63 -0.49
C LEU A 75 3.92 8.12 -1.14
N VAL A 76 3.81 8.66 -2.34
CA VAL A 76 4.92 9.34 -3.02
C VAL A 76 4.65 10.83 -3.06
N GLY A 77 5.62 11.64 -2.61
CA GLY A 77 5.46 13.09 -2.55
C GLY A 77 6.74 13.87 -2.78
N GLU A 78 6.64 15.20 -2.74
CA GLU A 78 7.78 16.09 -2.97
C GLU A 78 8.15 16.92 -1.75
N LYS A 79 7.14 17.30 -0.96
CA LYS A 79 7.34 18.22 0.16
C LYS A 79 6.29 18.05 1.25
N THR A 80 6.62 18.56 2.42
CA THR A 80 5.70 18.94 3.49
C THR A 80 5.20 20.36 3.25
N ARG A 81 4.48 20.94 4.22
CA ARG A 81 4.14 22.37 4.21
C ARG A 81 5.39 23.25 4.23
N ASP A 82 6.40 22.85 4.99
CA ASP A 82 7.50 23.70 5.39
C ASP A 82 8.79 23.44 4.59
N HIS A 83 9.02 22.20 4.11
CA HIS A 83 10.26 21.82 3.41
C HIS A 83 10.04 20.71 2.39
N GLY A 84 11.00 20.53 1.48
CA GLY A 84 11.07 19.38 0.57
C GLY A 84 11.35 18.09 1.32
N LEU A 85 10.95 16.94 0.75
CA LEU A 85 11.34 15.64 1.29
C LEU A 85 12.80 15.36 0.94
N GLU A 86 13.55 14.89 1.92
CA GLU A 86 14.95 14.50 1.73
C GLU A 86 15.04 13.16 0.99
N GLY A 87 16.06 13.05 0.13
CA GLY A 87 16.39 11.78 -0.53
C GLY A 87 16.87 10.75 0.49
N GLY A 88 16.54 9.46 0.27
CA GLY A 88 16.91 8.37 1.17
C GLY A 88 16.14 8.32 2.49
N VAL A 89 15.18 9.22 2.72
CA VAL A 89 14.41 9.30 3.97
C VAL A 89 12.98 8.80 3.78
N VAL A 90 12.53 7.95 4.69
CA VAL A 90 11.13 7.51 4.80
C VAL A 90 10.41 8.36 5.82
N TYR A 91 9.30 8.95 5.41
CA TYR A 91 8.36 9.64 6.28
C TYR A 91 7.14 8.74 6.53
N PHE A 92 6.37 9.05 7.55
CA PHE A 92 5.10 8.37 7.80
C PHE A 92 3.96 9.38 7.90
N ARG A 93 2.83 9.08 7.25
CA ARG A 93 1.60 9.86 7.37
C ARG A 93 0.44 8.93 7.69
N TYR A 94 -0.08 9.03 8.91
CA TYR A 94 -1.15 8.15 9.42
C TYR A 94 -0.84 6.65 9.23
N GLY A 95 0.44 6.25 9.46
CA GLY A 95 0.89 4.87 9.29
C GLY A 95 1.09 4.41 7.84
N VAL A 96 1.03 5.32 6.86
CA VAL A 96 1.39 5.06 5.47
C VAL A 96 2.85 5.48 5.25
N PRO A 97 3.75 4.57 4.83
CA PRO A 97 5.10 4.91 4.43
C PRO A 97 5.07 5.94 3.28
N THR A 98 5.94 6.93 3.37
CA THR A 98 5.95 8.08 2.47
C THR A 98 7.37 8.38 2.03
N VAL A 99 7.61 8.46 0.75
CA VAL A 99 8.94 8.69 0.17
C VAL A 99 8.92 9.81 -0.88
N SER A 100 10.09 10.40 -1.13
CA SER A 100 10.29 11.27 -2.29
C SER A 100 10.36 10.45 -3.58
N PHE A 101 10.23 11.11 -4.73
CA PHE A 101 10.43 10.46 -6.03
C PHE A 101 11.87 9.92 -6.17
N SER A 102 12.88 10.65 -5.69
CA SER A 102 14.28 10.19 -5.73
C SER A 102 14.46 8.93 -4.88
N THR A 103 13.96 8.91 -3.65
CA THR A 103 14.03 7.72 -2.78
C THR A 103 13.35 6.51 -3.42
N LEU A 104 12.21 6.71 -4.08
CA LEU A 104 11.53 5.64 -4.82
C LEU A 104 12.38 5.14 -5.99
N ALA A 105 13.04 6.05 -6.71
CA ALA A 105 13.90 5.71 -7.84
C ALA A 105 15.13 4.92 -7.40
N ASP A 106 15.84 5.40 -6.37
CA ASP A 106 17.01 4.74 -5.81
C ASP A 106 16.66 3.31 -5.35
N TRP A 107 15.53 3.15 -4.68
CA TRP A 107 15.10 1.86 -4.19
C TRP A 107 14.66 0.89 -5.30
N ILE A 108 13.88 1.37 -6.28
CA ILE A 108 13.25 0.49 -7.28
C ILE A 108 14.17 0.17 -8.45
N VAL A 109 15.06 1.12 -8.84
CA VAL A 109 15.95 1.02 -10.02
C VAL A 109 17.34 0.58 -9.60
N GLU A 110 17.90 1.21 -8.56
CA GLU A 110 19.27 0.97 -8.12
C GLU A 110 19.38 -0.10 -7.03
N ASP A 111 18.22 -0.63 -6.55
CA ASP A 111 18.14 -1.58 -5.42
C ASP A 111 18.78 -1.04 -4.13
N ILE A 112 18.75 0.27 -3.95
CA ILE A 112 19.26 0.97 -2.76
C ILE A 112 18.08 1.27 -1.84
N PRO A 113 17.86 0.44 -0.79
CA PRO A 113 16.77 0.67 0.15
C PRO A 113 17.05 1.89 1.03
N PRO A 114 16.04 2.67 1.43
CA PRO A 114 16.24 3.78 2.36
C PRO A 114 16.66 3.27 3.74
N LEU A 115 17.62 3.95 4.34
CA LEU A 115 18.17 3.60 5.63
C LEU A 115 17.65 4.48 6.77
N VAL A 116 17.11 5.65 6.43
CA VAL A 116 16.71 6.69 7.39
C VAL A 116 15.20 6.87 7.38
N TYR A 117 14.62 7.11 8.55
CA TYR A 117 13.23 7.53 8.65
C TYR A 117 13.06 8.76 9.55
N ALA A 118 12.06 9.56 9.23
CA ALA A 118 11.69 10.73 10.00
C ALA A 118 10.66 10.37 11.08
N ALA A 119 10.93 10.76 12.31
CA ALA A 119 10.00 10.65 13.43
C ALA A 119 9.97 11.95 14.25
N HIS A 120 9.15 12.00 15.31
CA HIS A 120 9.13 13.16 16.18
C HIS A 120 10.51 13.36 16.83
N GLY A 121 11.06 14.55 16.64
CA GLY A 121 12.38 14.93 17.18
C GLY A 121 13.56 14.75 16.22
N GLY A 122 13.38 14.22 15.01
CA GLY A 122 14.45 14.18 14.01
C GLY A 122 14.45 12.97 13.09
N LEU A 123 15.65 12.67 12.59
CA LEU A 123 15.92 11.53 11.72
C LEU A 123 16.56 10.39 12.50
N TYR A 124 16.09 9.19 12.25
CA TYR A 124 16.47 7.97 12.96
C TYR A 124 16.84 6.86 11.98
N VAL A 125 17.62 5.92 12.49
CA VAL A 125 17.99 4.69 11.78
C VAL A 125 17.77 3.48 12.68
N LYS A 126 17.41 2.37 12.09
CA LYS A 126 17.39 1.05 12.76
C LYS A 126 18.79 0.45 12.72
N ILE A 127 19.22 -0.17 13.81
CA ILE A 127 20.50 -0.88 13.86
C ILE A 127 20.32 -2.34 14.23
N ASP A 128 21.27 -3.18 13.82
CA ASP A 128 21.34 -4.56 14.27
C ASP A 128 21.86 -4.63 15.71
N GLY A 129 20.94 -4.67 16.66
CA GLY A 129 21.26 -4.71 18.08
C GLY A 129 21.97 -6.00 18.49
N ARG A 130 21.69 -7.13 17.82
CA ARG A 130 22.37 -8.40 18.10
C ARG A 130 23.82 -8.35 17.66
N LEU A 131 24.08 -7.80 16.46
CA LEU A 131 25.43 -7.60 15.97
C LEU A 131 26.16 -6.58 16.83
N LEU A 132 25.52 -5.46 17.21
CA LEU A 132 26.12 -4.48 18.16
C LEU A 132 26.55 -5.13 19.45
N ARG A 133 25.67 -5.93 20.07
CA ARG A 133 26.00 -6.64 21.30
C ARG A 133 27.20 -7.57 21.14
N LYS A 134 27.25 -8.31 20.03
CA LYS A 134 28.38 -9.19 19.72
C LYS A 134 29.69 -8.41 19.61
N LEU A 135 29.72 -7.36 18.78
CA LEU A 135 30.90 -6.53 18.55
C LEU A 135 31.40 -5.88 19.83
N ARG A 136 30.51 -5.39 20.69
CA ARG A 136 30.87 -4.84 22.00
C ARG A 136 31.54 -5.88 22.89
N LEU A 137 30.99 -7.10 22.96
CA LEU A 137 31.53 -8.17 23.79
C LEU A 137 32.90 -8.65 23.26
N ASP A 138 33.02 -8.82 21.95
CA ASP A 138 34.25 -9.24 21.28
C ASP A 138 35.38 -8.20 21.49
N SER A 139 35.01 -6.91 21.57
CA SER A 139 35.95 -5.82 21.91
C SER A 139 36.23 -5.66 23.40
N GLY A 140 35.68 -6.53 24.25
CA GLY A 140 35.86 -6.46 25.72
C GLY A 140 35.25 -5.23 26.38
N LYS A 141 34.35 -4.49 25.68
CA LYS A 141 33.74 -3.26 26.18
C LYS A 141 32.54 -3.56 27.09
N SER A 142 32.48 -2.89 28.25
CA SER A 142 31.27 -2.88 29.07
C SER A 142 30.20 -1.97 28.46
N LEU A 143 28.93 -2.17 28.85
CA LEU A 143 27.86 -1.24 28.47
C LEU A 143 28.15 0.21 28.86
N GLY A 144 28.87 0.40 30.03
CA GLY A 144 29.23 1.73 30.48
C GLY A 144 30.36 2.37 29.67
N ALA A 145 31.34 1.58 29.23
CA ALA A 145 32.41 2.07 28.35
C ALA A 145 31.84 2.54 27.01
N LEU A 146 31.01 1.70 26.35
CA LEU A 146 30.37 2.05 25.09
C LEU A 146 29.43 3.27 25.25
N ALA A 147 28.67 3.32 26.34
CA ALA A 147 27.79 4.46 26.62
C ALA A 147 28.55 5.78 26.75
N SER A 148 29.73 5.76 27.39
CA SER A 148 30.58 6.94 27.50
C SER A 148 31.14 7.38 26.14
N GLU A 149 31.59 6.46 25.30
CA GLU A 149 32.10 6.74 23.95
C GLU A 149 31.00 7.36 23.04
N LEU A 150 29.77 6.91 23.18
CA LEU A 150 28.64 7.42 22.41
C LEU A 150 27.96 8.66 23.04
N SER A 151 28.37 9.08 24.23
CA SER A 151 27.74 10.15 25.01
C SER A 151 26.26 9.90 25.31
N VAL A 152 25.88 8.63 25.57
CA VAL A 152 24.53 8.20 25.93
C VAL A 152 24.50 7.49 27.28
N SER A 153 23.30 7.13 27.76
CA SER A 153 23.22 6.34 29.01
C SER A 153 23.43 4.84 28.75
N ARG A 154 23.88 4.11 29.80
CA ARG A 154 23.98 2.64 29.76
C ARG A 154 22.62 1.99 29.36
N ARG A 155 21.53 2.55 29.87
CA ARG A 155 20.18 2.09 29.53
C ARG A 155 19.88 2.26 28.06
N THR A 156 20.35 3.34 27.43
CA THR A 156 20.21 3.60 26.01
C THR A 156 20.95 2.53 25.20
N VAL A 157 22.21 2.24 25.50
CA VAL A 157 22.97 1.18 24.83
C VAL A 157 22.26 -0.18 24.98
N SER A 158 21.81 -0.50 26.21
CA SER A 158 21.04 -1.73 26.43
C SER A 158 19.77 -1.82 25.56
N LYS A 159 19.07 -0.71 25.37
CA LYS A 159 17.88 -0.67 24.47
C LYS A 159 18.26 -0.84 23.01
N TYR A 160 19.39 -0.31 22.57
CA TYR A 160 19.90 -0.54 21.23
C TYR A 160 20.20 -2.03 20.99
N GLU A 161 20.86 -2.70 21.94
CA GLU A 161 21.21 -4.12 21.82
C GLU A 161 20.01 -5.07 21.80
N ILE A 162 18.89 -4.69 22.42
CA ILE A 162 17.63 -5.47 22.39
C ILE A 162 16.63 -4.96 21.34
N GLU A 163 17.05 -4.06 20.47
CA GLU A 163 16.24 -3.47 19.39
C GLU A 163 14.91 -2.86 19.86
N SER A 164 14.88 -2.34 21.09
CA SER A 164 13.69 -1.67 21.66
C SER A 164 13.71 -0.14 21.49
N MET A 165 14.73 0.39 20.83
CA MET A 165 14.93 1.81 20.57
C MET A 165 15.85 1.99 19.37
N ASP A 166 15.40 2.77 18.42
CA ASP A 166 16.21 3.19 17.28
C ASP A 166 17.15 4.33 17.67
N THR A 167 18.18 4.59 16.87
CA THR A 167 19.20 5.59 17.16
C THR A 167 19.18 6.73 16.14
N THR A 168 19.78 7.87 16.52
CA THR A 168 20.04 8.97 15.59
C THR A 168 21.14 8.58 14.59
N ILE A 169 21.15 9.23 13.44
CA ILE A 169 22.19 9.02 12.41
C ILE A 169 23.59 9.20 12.97
N ASP A 170 23.83 10.26 13.75
CA ASP A 170 25.15 10.55 14.34
C ASP A 170 25.66 9.43 15.23
N VAL A 171 24.79 8.84 16.05
CA VAL A 171 25.16 7.74 16.94
C VAL A 171 25.41 6.46 16.14
N ALA A 172 24.64 6.21 15.10
CA ALA A 172 24.84 5.05 14.23
C ALA A 172 26.17 5.13 13.49
N ILE A 173 26.52 6.28 12.91
CA ILE A 173 27.80 6.51 12.24
C ILE A 173 28.96 6.27 13.21
N ARG A 174 28.89 6.82 14.44
CA ARG A 174 29.92 6.58 15.46
C ARG A 174 30.05 5.10 15.83
N LEU A 175 28.96 4.36 15.86
CA LEU A 175 29.00 2.91 16.12
C LEU A 175 29.69 2.16 14.99
N GLU A 176 29.39 2.49 13.74
CA GLU A 176 30.03 1.86 12.57
C GLU A 176 31.50 2.21 12.46
N GLU A 177 31.87 3.46 12.73
CA GLU A 177 33.29 3.89 12.82
C GLU A 177 34.04 3.16 13.93
N LEU A 178 33.42 3.00 15.13
CA LEU A 178 34.03 2.37 16.29
C LEU A 178 34.31 0.88 16.06
N PHE A 179 33.42 0.19 15.37
CA PHE A 179 33.53 -1.25 15.18
C PHE A 179 34.02 -1.65 13.77
N GLY A 180 34.06 -0.71 12.81
CA GLY A 180 34.43 -0.98 11.43
C GLY A 180 33.47 -1.94 10.72
N GLN A 181 32.21 -1.94 11.12
CA GLN A 181 31.17 -2.85 10.63
C GLN A 181 29.85 -2.08 10.35
N GLU A 182 29.16 -2.46 9.29
CA GLU A 182 27.83 -1.95 8.98
C GLU A 182 26.81 -2.47 9.99
N LEU A 183 26.13 -1.57 10.67
CA LEU A 183 25.11 -1.86 11.68
C LEU A 183 23.73 -1.38 11.29
N ILE A 184 23.64 -0.41 10.38
CA ILE A 184 22.37 0.20 9.96
C ILE A 184 21.59 -0.79 9.11
N LYS A 185 20.32 -1.01 9.47
CA LYS A 185 19.37 -1.83 8.74
C LYS A 185 18.50 -0.97 7.82
N PRO A 186 18.11 -1.47 6.65
CA PRO A 186 17.11 -0.81 5.81
C PRO A 186 15.79 -0.57 6.53
N VAL A 187 15.12 0.52 6.18
CA VAL A 187 13.74 0.76 6.61
C VAL A 187 12.81 -0.10 5.76
N GLU A 188 12.09 -1.01 6.39
CA GLU A 188 11.12 -1.84 5.69
C GLU A 188 9.89 -1.03 5.29
N ILE A 189 9.77 -0.72 3.99
CA ILE A 189 8.63 0.00 3.42
C ILE A 189 7.53 -0.98 2.99
N LEU A 190 7.88 -2.25 2.77
CA LEU A 190 7.00 -3.30 2.29
C LEU A 190 6.47 -4.19 3.43
N GLU A 191 6.27 -3.64 4.60
CA GLU A 191 5.53 -4.36 5.63
C GLU A 191 4.05 -4.40 5.29
N PRO A 192 3.40 -5.57 5.42
CA PRO A 192 1.95 -5.65 5.31
C PRO A 192 1.32 -4.62 6.24
N ALA A 193 0.36 -3.86 5.72
CA ALA A 193 -0.31 -2.82 6.51
C ALA A 193 -0.74 -3.39 7.87
N ALA A 194 -0.32 -2.72 8.96
CA ALA A 194 -0.67 -3.13 10.33
C ALA A 194 -2.18 -3.44 10.44
N PRO A 195 -2.58 -4.41 11.29
CA PRO A 195 -3.96 -4.82 11.39
C PRO A 195 -4.89 -3.62 11.59
N VAL A 196 -5.65 -3.27 10.57
CA VAL A 196 -6.82 -2.40 10.74
C VAL A 196 -7.93 -3.30 11.24
N SER A 197 -8.70 -2.85 12.24
CA SER A 197 -9.84 -3.61 12.75
C SER A 197 -10.69 -4.17 11.60
N ARG A 198 -11.08 -5.44 11.70
CA ARG A 198 -11.96 -6.11 10.72
C ARG A 198 -13.40 -5.58 10.79
N GLU A 199 -13.60 -4.33 11.15
CA GLU A 199 -14.92 -3.72 11.11
C GLU A 199 -15.32 -3.64 9.63
N GLY A 200 -16.04 -4.65 9.19
CA GLY A 200 -16.82 -4.62 7.98
C GLY A 200 -17.70 -3.38 8.06
N GLY A 201 -17.54 -2.44 7.12
CA GLY A 201 -18.44 -1.30 7.03
C GLY A 201 -19.88 -1.84 6.94
N ARG A 202 -20.86 -1.08 7.48
CA ARG A 202 -22.26 -1.43 7.35
C ARG A 202 -22.60 -1.63 5.87
N ILE A 203 -23.18 -2.78 5.54
CA ILE A 203 -23.62 -3.11 4.18
C ILE A 203 -25.06 -2.57 4.08
N ASP A 204 -25.18 -1.38 3.51
CA ASP A 204 -26.50 -0.75 3.29
C ASP A 204 -27.03 -1.02 1.87
N ASP A 205 -26.23 -1.62 0.99
CA ASP A 205 -26.57 -1.92 -0.40
C ASP A 205 -27.15 -3.35 -0.54
N LYS A 206 -28.30 -3.49 -1.20
CA LYS A 206 -29.00 -4.77 -1.37
C LYS A 206 -28.18 -5.80 -2.16
N VAL A 207 -27.46 -5.36 -3.18
CA VAL A 207 -26.61 -6.23 -4.02
C VAL A 207 -25.46 -6.77 -3.19
N LEU A 208 -24.80 -5.90 -2.43
CA LEU A 208 -23.70 -6.32 -1.54
C LEU A 208 -24.20 -7.22 -0.40
N SER A 209 -25.41 -6.98 0.12
CA SER A 209 -26.05 -7.86 1.12
C SER A 209 -26.31 -9.25 0.54
N HIS A 210 -26.84 -9.33 -0.70
CA HIS A 210 -27.06 -10.61 -1.36
C HIS A 210 -25.75 -11.38 -1.60
N LEU A 211 -24.66 -10.69 -1.98
CA LEU A 211 -23.33 -11.33 -2.09
C LEU A 211 -22.86 -11.89 -0.74
N ALA A 212 -23.14 -11.21 0.37
CA ALA A 212 -22.85 -11.73 1.70
C ALA A 212 -23.72 -12.96 2.04
N ASP A 213 -25.01 -12.93 1.69
CA ASP A 213 -25.97 -14.03 1.94
C ASP A 213 -25.58 -15.31 1.20
N ILE A 214 -25.04 -15.21 -0.03
CA ILE A 214 -24.55 -16.36 -0.79
C ILE A 214 -23.14 -16.83 -0.38
N GLY A 215 -22.52 -16.19 0.61
CA GLY A 215 -21.34 -16.68 1.32
C GLY A 215 -20.03 -15.96 1.02
N PHE A 216 -20.06 -14.76 0.39
CA PHE A 216 -18.87 -13.93 0.29
C PHE A 216 -18.62 -13.11 1.56
N ASP A 217 -17.36 -12.93 1.91
CA ASP A 217 -16.92 -11.86 2.79
C ASP A 217 -16.94 -10.55 1.98
N VAL A 218 -17.72 -9.56 2.43
CA VAL A 218 -17.90 -8.29 1.73
C VAL A 218 -17.24 -7.17 2.50
N PHE A 219 -16.33 -6.45 1.83
CA PHE A 219 -15.58 -5.33 2.39
C PHE A 219 -15.90 -4.04 1.63
N PRO A 220 -16.89 -3.25 2.10
CA PRO A 220 -17.29 -2.00 1.46
C PRO A 220 -16.14 -1.00 1.40
N THR A 221 -16.04 -0.27 0.29
CA THR A 221 -15.05 0.79 0.06
C THR A 221 -15.76 2.12 -0.21
N ALA A 222 -15.22 3.20 0.36
CA ALA A 222 -15.81 4.54 0.20
C ALA A 222 -15.07 5.42 -0.81
N GLN A 223 -13.80 5.12 -1.09
CA GLN A 223 -12.91 5.95 -1.91
C GLN A 223 -12.19 5.13 -2.99
N SER A 224 -12.92 4.27 -3.66
CA SER A 224 -12.43 3.39 -4.74
C SER A 224 -13.34 3.46 -5.97
N PRO A 225 -12.88 3.04 -7.15
CA PRO A 225 -13.74 2.97 -8.34
C PRO A 225 -14.81 1.88 -8.24
N PHE A 226 -14.69 0.97 -7.28
CA PHE A 226 -15.63 -0.09 -6.95
C PHE A 226 -16.27 0.15 -5.58
N ASN A 227 -17.38 -0.52 -5.30
CA ASN A 227 -18.18 -0.34 -4.07
C ASN A 227 -17.73 -1.26 -2.94
N ALA A 228 -17.18 -2.44 -3.29
CA ALA A 228 -16.65 -3.39 -2.32
C ALA A 228 -15.54 -4.25 -2.93
N ILE A 229 -14.74 -4.87 -2.07
CA ILE A 229 -14.01 -6.09 -2.37
C ILE A 229 -14.85 -7.23 -1.81
N THR A 230 -15.17 -8.21 -2.64
CA THR A 230 -15.85 -9.43 -2.21
C THR A 230 -14.89 -10.60 -2.32
N GLN A 231 -14.81 -11.41 -1.28
CA GLN A 231 -13.82 -12.49 -1.20
C GLN A 231 -14.45 -13.78 -0.70
N LYS A 232 -14.06 -14.89 -1.31
CA LYS A 232 -14.31 -16.23 -0.81
C LYS A 232 -13.12 -17.11 -1.15
N GLU A 233 -12.44 -17.64 -0.13
CA GLU A 233 -11.20 -18.38 -0.31
C GLU A 233 -10.18 -17.59 -1.17
N ASP A 234 -9.73 -18.13 -2.28
CA ASP A 234 -8.81 -17.49 -3.22
C ASP A 234 -9.51 -16.57 -4.25
N LEU A 235 -10.84 -16.60 -4.31
CA LEU A 235 -11.61 -15.75 -5.22
C LEU A 235 -11.77 -14.35 -4.62
N VAL A 236 -11.06 -13.39 -5.19
CA VAL A 236 -11.16 -11.97 -4.83
C VAL A 236 -11.73 -11.19 -6.01
N VAL A 237 -12.81 -10.45 -5.78
CA VAL A 237 -13.52 -9.70 -6.83
C VAL A 237 -13.62 -8.23 -6.45
N LEU A 238 -13.19 -7.35 -7.32
CA LEU A 238 -13.47 -5.92 -7.25
C LEU A 238 -14.93 -5.73 -7.72
N THR A 239 -15.82 -5.37 -6.80
CA THR A 239 -17.26 -5.34 -7.05
C THR A 239 -17.77 -3.92 -7.13
N GLY A 240 -18.28 -3.55 -8.32
CA GLY A 240 -18.98 -2.30 -8.57
C GLY A 240 -20.49 -2.53 -8.53
N VAL A 241 -21.25 -1.54 -8.05
CA VAL A 241 -22.71 -1.55 -8.05
C VAL A 241 -23.24 -0.22 -8.57
N GLY A 242 -24.24 -0.26 -9.44
CA GLY A 242 -24.85 0.97 -9.93
C GLY A 242 -25.73 0.79 -11.16
N LYS A 243 -26.21 1.92 -11.70
CA LYS A 243 -27.01 1.93 -12.95
C LYS A 243 -26.09 1.90 -14.17
N PHE A 244 -26.54 1.23 -15.23
CA PHE A 244 -25.82 1.25 -16.50
C PHE A 244 -25.72 2.69 -17.04
N SER A 245 -24.50 3.19 -17.19
CA SER A 245 -24.22 4.56 -17.60
C SER A 245 -22.79 4.71 -18.13
N SER A 246 -22.50 5.81 -18.83
CA SER A 246 -21.14 6.13 -19.28
C SER A 246 -20.14 6.26 -18.12
N THR A 247 -20.58 6.70 -16.96
CA THR A 247 -19.77 6.79 -15.76
C THR A 247 -19.42 5.39 -15.22
N MET A 248 -20.40 4.47 -15.24
CA MET A 248 -20.18 3.09 -14.85
C MET A 248 -19.20 2.40 -15.81
N LEU A 249 -19.33 2.59 -17.13
CA LEU A 249 -18.40 2.05 -18.13
C LEU A 249 -16.95 2.55 -17.89
N LYS A 250 -16.78 3.83 -17.54
CA LYS A 250 -15.45 4.36 -17.17
C LYS A 250 -14.89 3.70 -15.90
N LYS A 251 -15.74 3.47 -14.89
CA LYS A 251 -15.34 2.75 -13.68
C LYS A 251 -14.97 1.30 -13.98
N ALA A 252 -15.76 0.61 -14.82
CA ALA A 252 -15.51 -0.77 -15.21
C ALA A 252 -14.16 -0.93 -15.93
N ARG A 253 -13.79 -0.03 -16.85
CA ARG A 253 -12.45 -0.03 -17.48
C ARG A 253 -11.33 0.11 -16.45
N LEU A 254 -11.49 1.04 -15.52
CA LEU A 254 -10.51 1.21 -14.44
C LEU A 254 -10.43 -0.01 -13.53
N MET A 255 -11.56 -0.66 -13.24
CA MET A 255 -11.60 -1.92 -12.48
C MET A 255 -10.91 -3.05 -13.24
N SER A 256 -11.08 -3.13 -14.56
CA SER A 256 -10.36 -4.06 -15.43
C SER A 256 -8.84 -3.87 -15.32
N SER A 257 -8.36 -2.66 -15.54
CA SER A 257 -6.93 -2.36 -15.41
C SER A 257 -6.38 -2.70 -14.01
N LEU A 258 -7.15 -2.43 -12.95
CA LEU A 258 -6.79 -2.78 -11.58
C LEU A 258 -6.77 -4.29 -11.36
N SER A 259 -7.78 -5.03 -11.83
CA SER A 259 -7.88 -6.48 -11.63
C SER A 259 -6.72 -7.23 -12.26
N ILE A 260 -6.26 -6.80 -13.44
CA ILE A 260 -5.06 -7.35 -14.09
C ILE A 260 -3.83 -7.18 -13.19
N VAL A 261 -3.59 -5.98 -12.68
CA VAL A 261 -2.42 -5.68 -11.85
C VAL A 261 -2.51 -6.34 -10.48
N THR A 262 -3.69 -6.36 -9.87
CA THR A 262 -3.89 -7.00 -8.56
C THR A 262 -4.02 -8.51 -8.63
N LYS A 263 -4.20 -9.08 -9.83
CA LYS A 263 -4.49 -10.50 -10.07
C LYS A 263 -5.78 -10.93 -9.35
N THR A 264 -6.80 -10.12 -9.47
CA THR A 264 -8.14 -10.36 -8.95
C THR A 264 -9.15 -10.38 -10.09
N PHE A 265 -10.37 -10.73 -9.81
CA PHE A 265 -11.47 -10.56 -10.77
C PHE A 265 -12.11 -9.19 -10.59
N SER A 266 -12.92 -8.78 -11.55
CA SER A 266 -13.73 -7.57 -11.46
C SER A 266 -15.10 -7.77 -12.07
N ALA A 267 -16.13 -7.30 -11.37
CA ALA A 267 -17.52 -7.35 -11.82
C ALA A 267 -18.27 -6.07 -11.47
N VAL A 268 -19.14 -5.63 -12.34
CA VAL A 268 -20.10 -4.56 -12.07
C VAL A 268 -21.51 -5.13 -12.12
N ILE A 269 -22.24 -5.00 -11.03
CA ILE A 269 -23.63 -5.39 -10.94
C ILE A 269 -24.48 -4.16 -11.29
N VAL A 270 -25.28 -4.27 -12.33
CA VAL A 270 -26.09 -3.17 -12.84
C VAL A 270 -27.58 -3.35 -12.55
N ASP A 271 -28.19 -2.28 -12.07
CA ASP A 271 -29.64 -2.21 -11.92
C ASP A 271 -30.28 -1.89 -13.31
N GLY A 272 -31.06 -2.84 -13.83
CA GLY A 272 -31.68 -2.79 -15.16
C GLY A 272 -30.93 -3.59 -16.22
N GLU A 273 -31.32 -3.37 -17.48
CA GLU A 273 -30.73 -4.09 -18.63
C GLU A 273 -29.38 -3.53 -19.03
N SER A 274 -28.44 -4.40 -19.30
CA SER A 274 -27.13 -4.06 -19.84
C SER A 274 -27.09 -4.26 -21.35
N LYS A 275 -26.43 -3.35 -22.05
CA LYS A 275 -26.15 -3.49 -23.50
C LYS A 275 -24.85 -4.25 -23.80
N VAL A 276 -24.09 -4.57 -22.76
CA VAL A 276 -22.79 -5.24 -22.86
C VAL A 276 -22.67 -6.27 -21.74
N GLU A 277 -21.98 -7.36 -22.01
CA GLU A 277 -21.75 -8.43 -21.03
C GLU A 277 -20.41 -8.25 -20.31
N ARG A 278 -19.49 -7.50 -20.91
CA ARG A 278 -18.19 -7.16 -20.29
C ARG A 278 -17.68 -5.79 -20.73
N VAL A 279 -16.76 -5.26 -19.99
CA VAL A 279 -15.97 -4.08 -20.33
C VAL A 279 -14.51 -4.45 -20.05
N GLU A 280 -13.77 -4.77 -21.14
CA GLU A 280 -12.44 -5.38 -21.07
C GLU A 280 -12.51 -6.67 -20.19
N GLU A 281 -11.74 -6.73 -19.06
CA GLU A 281 -11.77 -7.88 -18.15
C GLU A 281 -12.85 -7.78 -17.04
N THR A 282 -13.66 -6.72 -17.03
CA THR A 282 -14.73 -6.55 -16.04
C THR A 282 -16.03 -7.14 -16.54
N ALA A 283 -16.55 -8.16 -15.86
CA ALA A 283 -17.88 -8.72 -16.13
C ALA A 283 -18.99 -7.70 -15.80
N VAL A 284 -20.03 -7.63 -16.64
CA VAL A 284 -21.23 -6.83 -16.40
C VAL A 284 -22.40 -7.78 -16.15
N ILE A 285 -22.92 -7.77 -14.93
CA ILE A 285 -23.95 -8.68 -14.45
C ILE A 285 -25.21 -7.87 -14.15
N GLU A 286 -26.35 -8.27 -14.66
CA GLU A 286 -27.61 -7.64 -14.29
C GLU A 286 -28.07 -8.09 -12.89
N SER A 287 -28.67 -7.20 -12.12
CA SER A 287 -29.18 -7.55 -10.77
C SER A 287 -30.12 -8.75 -10.79
N ARG A 288 -30.91 -8.90 -11.88
CA ARG A 288 -31.80 -10.05 -12.07
C ARG A 288 -31.06 -11.38 -12.28
N GLU A 289 -29.86 -11.35 -12.88
CA GLU A 289 -29.01 -12.53 -13.02
C GLU A 289 -28.43 -12.91 -11.65
N LEU A 290 -27.97 -11.91 -10.89
CA LEU A 290 -27.45 -12.12 -9.54
C LEU A 290 -28.48 -12.69 -8.58
N GLU A 291 -29.75 -12.22 -8.63
CA GLU A 291 -30.84 -12.71 -7.77
C GLU A 291 -31.15 -14.21 -7.95
N ARG A 292 -30.75 -14.82 -9.07
CA ARG A 292 -30.92 -16.27 -9.35
C ARG A 292 -29.80 -17.11 -8.78
N ILE A 293 -28.74 -16.48 -8.29
CA ILE A 293 -27.54 -17.13 -7.79
C ILE A 293 -27.72 -17.37 -6.30
N GLY A 294 -27.54 -18.62 -5.88
CA GLY A 294 -27.65 -19.06 -4.48
C GLY A 294 -26.31 -19.42 -3.84
N LYS A 295 -25.22 -19.51 -4.63
CA LYS A 295 -23.90 -19.94 -4.14
C LYS A 295 -22.77 -19.17 -4.80
N THR A 296 -21.64 -19.08 -4.11
CA THR A 296 -20.44 -18.41 -4.61
C THR A 296 -19.86 -19.04 -5.87
N SER A 297 -19.95 -20.38 -6.04
CA SER A 297 -19.51 -21.06 -7.26
C SER A 297 -20.30 -20.64 -8.49
N GLU A 298 -21.62 -20.51 -8.37
CA GLU A 298 -22.50 -20.07 -9.47
C GLU A 298 -22.16 -18.63 -9.90
N PHE A 299 -21.76 -17.78 -8.94
CA PHE A 299 -21.30 -16.42 -9.26
C PHE A 299 -19.96 -16.43 -10.01
N ALA A 300 -19.04 -17.31 -9.62
CA ALA A 300 -17.76 -17.50 -10.31
C ALA A 300 -17.97 -18.00 -11.74
N ASP A 301 -18.87 -18.98 -11.94
CA ASP A 301 -19.21 -19.50 -13.24
C ASP A 301 -19.83 -18.43 -14.15
N LEU A 302 -20.75 -17.61 -13.60
CA LEU A 302 -21.36 -16.50 -14.34
C LEU A 302 -20.32 -15.45 -14.74
N MET A 303 -19.38 -15.10 -13.86
CA MET A 303 -18.29 -14.17 -14.21
C MET A 303 -17.44 -14.71 -15.35
N SER A 304 -17.04 -15.97 -15.28
CA SER A 304 -16.25 -16.64 -16.33
C SER A 304 -17.00 -16.65 -17.67
N GLU A 305 -18.29 -17.02 -17.67
CA GLU A 305 -19.12 -16.98 -18.87
C GLU A 305 -19.18 -15.58 -19.52
N LYS A 306 -19.28 -14.53 -18.69
CA LYS A 306 -19.31 -13.13 -19.17
C LYS A 306 -17.95 -12.66 -19.68
N GLN A 307 -16.84 -13.19 -19.18
CA GLN A 307 -15.49 -12.83 -19.62
C GLN A 307 -15.07 -13.55 -20.91
N ASP A 308 -15.62 -14.72 -21.18
CA ASP A 308 -15.30 -15.52 -22.38
C ASP A 308 -16.07 -15.03 -23.64
N LYS A 309 -17.13 -14.22 -23.48
CA LYS A 309 -17.90 -13.62 -24.58
C LYS A 309 -17.33 -12.28 -24.99
#